data_b25da3ac56501dc79e7e50282e67bba9
#
_entry.id   b25da3ac56501dc79e7e50282e67bba9
#
_cell.length_a   1.000
_cell.length_b   1.000
_cell.length_c   1.000
_cell.angle_alpha   90.00
_cell.angle_beta   90.00
_cell.angle_gamma   90.00
#
_symmetry.space_group_name_H-M   'P 1'
#
loop_
_entity.id
_entity.type
_entity.pdbx_description
1 polymer ?
#
loop_
_entity_poly.entity_id
_entity_poly.type
_entity_poly.pdbx_seq_one_letter_code
_entity_poly.pdbx_strand_id
1 'polypeptide(L)'
;MADQIYVIGHVNPDTDSIAAAIGYAWCLREREGMNTIAARAGAINIQTAWVLKHLDLDPPLLLNDASPRFEEVTRRLDTAHPDAPLQDAWAIATRTWGIAPVINEDGTPFGMVNGASLFAYLSQVVGPHPRRQEQPISEILELPCRDVCNTDVPRFNIHNRIRDSLNRILREEGDDFWVVDENGQYVGVCRQRDVLNPPRLKIVLVDHNEPRQAIRN
;
A
#
# COMPACT_ATOMS: atom_id res chain seq x y z
N MET A 1 3.01 -9.24 10.69
CA MET A 1 4.28 -9.77 10.14
C MET A 1 5.37 -9.33 11.09
N ALA A 2 6.28 -10.23 11.47
CA ALA A 2 7.41 -9.84 12.31
C ALA A 2 8.19 -8.74 11.59
N ASP A 3 8.54 -7.70 12.32
CA ASP A 3 9.30 -6.53 11.82
C ASP A 3 10.61 -6.99 11.17
N GLN A 4 10.64 -7.04 9.85
CA GLN A 4 11.82 -7.42 9.09
C GLN A 4 12.83 -6.28 9.08
N ILE A 5 14.08 -6.57 9.36
CA ILE A 5 15.19 -5.61 9.39
C ILE A 5 16.16 -5.95 8.26
N TYR A 6 16.45 -4.97 7.44
CA TYR A 6 17.46 -5.10 6.38
C TYR A 6 18.80 -4.56 6.87
N VAL A 7 19.84 -5.36 6.76
CA VAL A 7 21.22 -4.95 7.09
C VAL A 7 21.93 -4.67 5.79
N ILE A 8 22.38 -3.44 5.62
CA ILE A 8 22.93 -2.96 4.35
C ILE A 8 24.24 -2.19 4.58
N GLY A 9 25.16 -2.29 3.66
CA GLY A 9 26.36 -1.47 3.61
C GLY A 9 26.19 -0.22 2.73
N HIS A 10 27.28 0.36 2.28
CA HIS A 10 27.26 1.58 1.43
C HIS A 10 26.77 1.33 -0.01
N VAL A 11 26.48 2.42 -0.74
CA VAL A 11 25.80 2.40 -2.06
C VAL A 11 26.60 1.66 -3.15
N ASN A 12 27.93 1.72 -3.12
CA ASN A 12 28.81 1.00 -4.04
C ASN A 12 29.46 -0.17 -3.31
N PRO A 13 28.77 -1.30 -3.11
CA PRO A 13 29.20 -2.33 -2.20
C PRO A 13 30.47 -3.02 -2.71
N ASP A 14 31.53 -2.94 -1.93
CA ASP A 14 32.73 -3.76 -2.07
C ASP A 14 32.65 -5.04 -1.24
N THR A 15 33.67 -5.84 -1.25
CA THR A 15 33.70 -7.13 -0.54
C THR A 15 33.51 -6.96 0.96
N ASP A 16 34.02 -5.91 1.54
CA ASP A 16 33.96 -5.61 2.95
C ASP A 16 32.57 -5.16 3.38
N SER A 17 31.94 -4.26 2.62
CA SER A 17 30.56 -3.85 2.80
C SER A 17 29.59 -5.05 2.75
N ILE A 18 29.79 -5.97 1.79
CA ILE A 18 28.96 -7.18 1.65
C ILE A 18 29.21 -8.14 2.82
N ALA A 19 30.47 -8.36 3.21
CA ALA A 19 30.81 -9.23 4.33
C ALA A 19 30.25 -8.69 5.66
N ALA A 20 30.35 -7.37 5.87
CA ALA A 20 29.78 -6.71 7.06
C ALA A 20 28.26 -6.87 7.12
N ALA A 21 27.55 -6.67 6.00
CA ALA A 21 26.09 -6.83 5.95
C ALA A 21 25.66 -8.29 6.26
N ILE A 22 26.33 -9.28 5.68
CA ILE A 22 26.06 -10.71 5.92
C ILE A 22 26.35 -11.07 7.38
N GLY A 23 27.54 -10.73 7.86
CA GLY A 23 27.99 -11.09 9.21
C GLY A 23 27.13 -10.45 10.30
N TYR A 24 26.79 -9.17 10.14
CA TYR A 24 25.97 -8.49 11.14
C TYR A 24 24.50 -8.96 11.10
N ALA A 25 23.92 -9.21 9.93
CA ALA A 25 22.61 -9.80 9.82
C ALA A 25 22.55 -11.20 10.49
N TRP A 26 23.59 -12.02 10.27
CA TRP A 26 23.73 -13.31 10.92
C TRP A 26 23.83 -13.16 12.44
N CYS A 27 24.66 -12.24 12.93
CA CYS A 27 24.85 -11.97 14.36
C CYS A 27 23.53 -11.57 15.05
N LEU A 28 22.76 -10.67 14.46
CA LEU A 28 21.46 -10.24 15.00
C LEU A 28 20.45 -11.39 15.05
N ARG A 29 20.44 -12.28 14.05
CA ARG A 29 19.58 -13.48 14.07
C ARG A 29 19.94 -14.44 15.18
N GLU A 30 21.23 -14.79 15.28
CA GLU A 30 21.70 -15.82 16.20
C GLU A 30 21.69 -15.37 17.67
N ARG A 31 22.05 -14.12 17.93
CA ARG A 31 22.18 -13.62 19.31
C ARG A 31 20.91 -12.98 19.84
N GLU A 32 20.14 -12.31 19.00
CA GLU A 32 19.02 -11.48 19.43
C GLU A 32 17.67 -12.02 18.91
N GLY A 33 17.68 -13.08 18.09
CA GLY A 33 16.45 -13.66 17.54
C GLY A 33 15.70 -12.72 16.59
N MET A 34 16.37 -11.70 16.06
CA MET A 34 15.75 -10.72 15.17
C MET A 34 15.55 -11.28 13.76
N ASN A 35 14.44 -10.93 13.12
CA ASN A 35 14.20 -11.27 11.72
C ASN A 35 14.99 -10.32 10.80
N THR A 36 16.21 -10.69 10.45
CA THR A 36 17.11 -9.86 9.66
C THR A 36 17.49 -10.47 8.32
N ILE A 37 17.58 -9.65 7.28
CA ILE A 37 18.05 -10.02 5.94
C ILE A 37 19.26 -9.14 5.59
N ALA A 38 20.35 -9.78 5.11
CA ALA A 38 21.45 -9.06 4.50
C ALA A 38 21.00 -8.49 3.14
N ALA A 39 21.27 -7.22 2.90
CA ALA A 39 20.93 -6.53 1.67
C ALA A 39 22.12 -5.74 1.11
N ARG A 40 22.00 -5.28 -0.13
CA ARG A 40 22.97 -4.43 -0.81
C ARG A 40 22.27 -3.33 -1.59
N ALA A 41 22.88 -2.15 -1.65
CA ALA A 41 22.30 -0.99 -2.34
C ALA A 41 22.71 -0.89 -3.82
N GLY A 42 23.63 -1.73 -4.29
CA GLY A 42 24.14 -1.65 -5.65
C GLY A 42 24.63 -2.98 -6.22
N ALA A 43 25.18 -2.92 -7.43
CA ALA A 43 25.76 -4.07 -8.11
C ALA A 43 27.01 -4.58 -7.38
N ILE A 44 27.18 -5.90 -7.37
CA ILE A 44 28.37 -6.54 -6.82
C ILE A 44 29.47 -6.46 -7.87
N ASN A 45 30.69 -6.09 -7.44
CA ASN A 45 31.86 -6.11 -8.30
C ASN A 45 32.36 -7.56 -8.52
N ILE A 46 33.21 -7.75 -9.54
CA ILE A 46 33.73 -9.07 -9.95
C ILE A 46 34.48 -9.76 -8.81
N GLN A 47 35.25 -9.00 -8.02
CA GLN A 47 36.01 -9.51 -6.89
C GLN A 47 35.11 -10.06 -5.79
N THR A 48 34.10 -9.30 -5.41
CA THR A 48 33.08 -9.72 -4.42
C THR A 48 32.30 -10.93 -4.92
N ALA A 49 31.89 -10.95 -6.19
CA ALA A 49 31.20 -12.09 -6.79
C ALA A 49 32.03 -13.37 -6.74
N TRP A 50 33.34 -13.25 -7.00
CA TRP A 50 34.27 -14.39 -6.89
C TRP A 50 34.37 -14.91 -5.46
N VAL A 51 34.50 -14.00 -4.46
CA VAL A 51 34.58 -14.36 -3.03
C VAL A 51 33.33 -15.10 -2.58
N LEU A 52 32.15 -14.56 -2.89
CA LEU A 52 30.87 -15.19 -2.53
C LEU A 52 30.74 -16.58 -3.14
N LYS A 53 31.07 -16.73 -4.43
CA LYS A 53 31.08 -18.04 -5.11
C LYS A 53 32.06 -19.02 -4.49
N HIS A 54 33.25 -18.55 -4.09
CA HIS A 54 34.25 -19.41 -3.47
C HIS A 54 33.82 -19.92 -2.08
N LEU A 55 33.02 -19.15 -1.37
CA LEU A 55 32.48 -19.49 -0.06
C LEU A 55 31.10 -20.15 -0.10
N ASP A 56 30.58 -20.44 -1.29
CA ASP A 56 29.24 -21.01 -1.51
C ASP A 56 28.12 -20.17 -0.84
N LEU A 57 28.25 -18.85 -0.93
CA LEU A 57 27.28 -17.88 -0.38
C LEU A 57 26.50 -17.21 -1.49
N ASP A 58 25.18 -17.14 -1.30
CA ASP A 58 24.32 -16.36 -2.17
C ASP A 58 24.53 -14.85 -1.99
N PRO A 59 24.46 -14.06 -3.09
CA PRO A 59 24.51 -12.61 -3.00
C PRO A 59 23.40 -12.05 -2.13
N PRO A 60 23.68 -11.04 -1.26
CA PRO A 60 22.64 -10.36 -0.50
C PRO A 60 21.54 -9.77 -1.39
N LEU A 61 20.34 -9.65 -0.83
CA LEU A 61 19.17 -9.08 -1.50
C LEU A 61 19.51 -7.68 -2.07
N LEU A 62 19.23 -7.45 -3.35
CA LEU A 62 19.35 -6.12 -3.92
C LEU A 62 18.19 -5.24 -3.44
N LEU A 63 18.48 -4.24 -2.63
CA LEU A 63 17.55 -3.23 -2.13
C LEU A 63 17.96 -1.86 -2.68
N ASN A 64 17.65 -1.61 -3.93
CA ASN A 64 17.99 -0.35 -4.61
C ASN A 64 16.94 0.74 -4.43
N ASP A 65 15.79 0.41 -3.85
CA ASP A 65 14.69 1.32 -3.59
C ASP A 65 13.94 0.91 -2.31
N ALA A 66 13.99 1.75 -1.31
CA ALA A 66 13.30 1.60 -0.03
C ALA A 66 12.03 2.48 0.05
N SER A 67 11.61 3.06 -1.09
CA SER A 67 10.43 3.91 -1.12
C SER A 67 9.16 3.10 -0.94
N PRO A 68 8.27 3.47 0.00
CA PRO A 68 7.00 2.79 0.18
C PRO A 68 6.15 2.78 -1.10
N ARG A 69 5.49 1.64 -1.36
CA ARG A 69 4.57 1.45 -2.47
C ARG A 69 3.14 1.29 -1.97
N PHE A 70 2.17 1.41 -2.85
CA PHE A 70 0.76 1.25 -2.47
C PHE A 70 0.45 -0.14 -1.93
N GLU A 71 1.20 -1.20 -2.32
CA GLU A 71 1.03 -2.55 -1.77
C GLU A 71 1.17 -2.61 -0.24
N GLU A 72 1.99 -1.74 0.35
CA GLU A 72 2.26 -1.74 1.79
C GLU A 72 1.14 -1.10 2.62
N VAL A 73 0.31 -0.27 2.01
CA VAL A 73 -0.82 0.43 2.64
C VAL A 73 -2.18 -0.07 2.16
N THR A 74 -2.20 -0.99 1.20
CA THR A 74 -3.42 -1.53 0.62
C THR A 74 -4.08 -2.53 1.56
N ARG A 75 -5.39 -2.41 1.68
CA ARG A 75 -6.24 -3.36 2.40
C ARG A 75 -7.29 -3.93 1.47
N ARG A 76 -7.33 -5.24 1.36
CA ARG A 76 -8.39 -5.92 0.64
C ARG A 76 -9.63 -5.99 1.53
N LEU A 77 -10.73 -5.49 1.03
CA LEU A 77 -12.04 -5.50 1.69
C LEU A 77 -13.00 -6.40 0.93
N ASP A 78 -14.04 -6.85 1.63
CA ASP A 78 -15.21 -7.45 0.98
C ASP A 78 -15.83 -6.43 0.02
N THR A 79 -16.46 -6.92 -1.03
CA THR A 79 -17.02 -6.11 -2.12
C THR A 79 -18.49 -6.38 -2.33
N ALA A 80 -19.22 -5.37 -2.81
CA ALA A 80 -20.58 -5.51 -3.31
C ALA A 80 -20.58 -5.48 -4.84
N HIS A 81 -21.64 -6.01 -5.46
CA HIS A 81 -21.89 -5.87 -6.89
C HIS A 81 -22.67 -4.58 -7.16
N PRO A 82 -22.53 -3.91 -8.33
CA PRO A 82 -23.31 -2.72 -8.67
C PRO A 82 -24.83 -2.91 -8.57
N ASP A 83 -25.34 -4.09 -8.89
CA ASP A 83 -26.75 -4.44 -8.82
C ASP A 83 -27.20 -5.02 -7.47
N ALA A 84 -26.28 -5.24 -6.55
CA ALA A 84 -26.63 -5.70 -5.22
C ALA A 84 -27.37 -4.59 -4.45
N PRO A 85 -28.29 -4.95 -3.54
CA PRO A 85 -28.99 -3.96 -2.74
C PRO A 85 -28.04 -3.21 -1.81
N LEU A 86 -28.30 -1.95 -1.58
CA LEU A 86 -27.47 -1.07 -0.74
C LEU A 86 -27.24 -1.63 0.67
N GLN A 87 -28.19 -2.39 1.21
CA GLN A 87 -28.03 -3.06 2.51
C GLN A 87 -26.81 -3.99 2.57
N ASP A 88 -26.41 -4.62 1.45
CA ASP A 88 -25.24 -5.48 1.39
C ASP A 88 -23.95 -4.66 1.50
N ALA A 89 -23.88 -3.53 0.77
CA ALA A 89 -22.79 -2.57 0.92
C ALA A 89 -22.75 -1.96 2.33
N TRP A 90 -23.90 -1.67 2.92
CA TRP A 90 -24.01 -1.22 4.30
C TRP A 90 -23.43 -2.24 5.28
N ALA A 91 -23.76 -3.52 5.13
CA ALA A 91 -23.23 -4.59 5.97
C ALA A 91 -21.71 -4.71 5.85
N ILE A 92 -21.12 -4.46 4.67
CA ILE A 92 -19.67 -4.37 4.47
C ILE A 92 -19.12 -3.14 5.20
N ALA A 93 -19.72 -1.97 4.99
CA ALA A 93 -19.27 -0.70 5.56
C ALA A 93 -19.25 -0.72 7.10
N THR A 94 -20.17 -1.43 7.76
CA THR A 94 -20.19 -1.58 9.23
C THR A 94 -19.00 -2.37 9.79
N ARG A 95 -18.41 -3.24 8.98
CA ARG A 95 -17.24 -4.08 9.37
C ARG A 95 -15.90 -3.49 8.94
N THR A 96 -15.94 -2.41 8.21
CA THR A 96 -14.77 -1.66 7.74
C THR A 96 -14.73 -0.29 8.43
N TRP A 97 -14.04 0.66 7.86
CA TRP A 97 -14.04 2.05 8.36
C TRP A 97 -15.12 2.94 7.71
N GLY A 98 -16.26 2.36 7.37
CA GLY A 98 -17.41 3.08 6.82
C GLY A 98 -17.44 3.15 5.31
N ILE A 99 -16.76 2.24 4.63
CA ILE A 99 -16.75 2.15 3.16
C ILE A 99 -17.08 0.73 2.68
N ALA A 100 -17.68 0.63 1.50
CA ALA A 100 -17.88 -0.62 0.80
C ALA A 100 -17.48 -0.46 -0.68
N PRO A 101 -16.45 -1.17 -1.12
CA PRO A 101 -16.08 -1.24 -2.53
C PRO A 101 -17.17 -1.90 -3.36
N VAL A 102 -17.53 -1.28 -4.49
CA VAL A 102 -18.47 -1.84 -5.48
C VAL A 102 -17.67 -2.21 -6.73
N ILE A 103 -17.72 -3.49 -7.10
CA ILE A 103 -16.86 -4.06 -8.14
C ILE A 103 -17.71 -4.73 -9.21
N ASN A 104 -17.35 -4.50 -10.47
CA ASN A 104 -17.97 -5.16 -11.63
C ASN A 104 -17.69 -6.66 -11.66
N GLU A 105 -18.47 -7.43 -12.45
CA GLU A 105 -18.22 -8.87 -12.66
C GLU A 105 -16.85 -9.18 -13.23
N ASP A 106 -16.30 -8.27 -14.04
CA ASP A 106 -14.96 -8.40 -14.61
C ASP A 106 -13.83 -8.08 -13.62
N GLY A 107 -14.17 -7.77 -12.36
CA GLY A 107 -13.19 -7.44 -11.30
C GLY A 107 -12.71 -5.99 -11.31
N THR A 108 -13.19 -5.13 -12.19
CA THR A 108 -12.82 -3.71 -12.21
C THR A 108 -13.61 -2.88 -11.19
N PRO A 109 -13.00 -1.85 -10.56
CA PRO A 109 -13.71 -0.94 -9.67
C PRO A 109 -14.84 -0.20 -10.39
N PHE A 110 -16.05 -0.27 -9.84
CA PHE A 110 -17.21 0.49 -10.30
C PHE A 110 -17.35 1.79 -9.51
N GLY A 111 -17.49 1.70 -8.19
CA GLY A 111 -17.69 2.83 -7.30
C GLY A 111 -17.54 2.44 -5.84
N MET A 112 -17.66 3.40 -4.94
CA MET A 112 -17.52 3.19 -3.51
C MET A 112 -18.71 3.76 -2.76
N VAL A 113 -19.36 2.93 -1.94
CA VAL A 113 -20.39 3.37 -1.00
C VAL A 113 -19.67 3.81 0.28
N ASN A 114 -19.92 5.05 0.70
CA ASN A 114 -19.43 5.61 1.94
C ASN A 114 -20.42 6.63 2.53
N GLY A 115 -20.10 7.20 3.69
CA GLY A 115 -20.97 8.18 4.34
C GLY A 115 -21.27 9.40 3.45
N ALA A 116 -20.29 9.88 2.68
CA ALA A 116 -20.48 11.04 1.79
C ALA A 116 -21.40 10.70 0.62
N SER A 117 -21.23 9.55 -0.03
CA SER A 117 -22.11 9.12 -1.13
C SER A 117 -23.53 8.89 -0.68
N LEU A 118 -23.72 8.28 0.50
CA LEU A 118 -25.03 8.11 1.09
C LEU A 118 -25.68 9.46 1.44
N PHE A 119 -24.93 10.40 2.05
CA PHE A 119 -25.43 11.72 2.37
C PHE A 119 -25.79 12.50 1.09
N ALA A 120 -25.00 12.41 0.04
CA ALA A 120 -25.31 13.02 -1.24
C ALA A 120 -26.61 12.48 -1.85
N TYR A 121 -26.83 11.17 -1.75
CA TYR A 121 -28.10 10.55 -2.16
C TYR A 121 -29.28 11.05 -1.32
N LEU A 122 -29.17 10.98 0.02
CA LEU A 122 -30.22 11.42 0.93
C LEU A 122 -30.60 12.90 0.74
N SER A 123 -29.63 13.75 0.45
CA SER A 123 -29.87 15.18 0.16
C SER A 123 -30.74 15.39 -1.08
N GLN A 124 -30.81 14.43 -2.00
CA GLN A 124 -31.68 14.47 -3.16
C GLN A 124 -33.14 14.04 -2.82
N VAL A 125 -33.32 13.27 -1.74
CA VAL A 125 -34.60 12.74 -1.31
C VAL A 125 -35.26 13.64 -0.24
N VAL A 126 -34.50 14.04 0.79
CA VAL A 126 -35.01 14.77 1.97
C VAL A 126 -34.40 16.14 2.18
N GLY A 127 -33.55 16.62 1.27
CA GLY A 127 -32.86 17.91 1.38
C GLY A 127 -33.81 19.12 1.17
N PRO A 128 -33.29 20.37 1.38
CA PRO A 128 -34.09 21.59 1.23
C PRO A 128 -34.65 21.80 -0.20
N HIS A 129 -34.04 21.16 -1.19
CA HIS A 129 -34.48 21.15 -2.59
C HIS A 129 -34.48 19.73 -3.14
N PRO A 130 -35.42 18.87 -2.72
CA PRO A 130 -35.45 17.48 -3.12
C PRO A 130 -35.64 17.36 -4.64
N ARG A 131 -34.86 16.51 -5.25
CA ARG A 131 -34.92 16.18 -6.70
C ARG A 131 -35.63 14.85 -6.95
N ARG A 132 -35.84 14.06 -5.90
CA ARG A 132 -36.51 12.75 -5.92
C ARG A 132 -37.69 12.77 -4.97
N GLN A 133 -38.64 11.83 -5.15
CA GLN A 133 -39.74 11.66 -4.22
C GLN A 133 -39.21 11.15 -2.87
N GLU A 134 -39.90 11.54 -1.80
CA GLU A 134 -39.62 11.04 -0.46
C GLU A 134 -39.83 9.51 -0.41
N GLN A 135 -38.83 8.81 0.11
CA GLN A 135 -38.82 7.35 0.20
C GLN A 135 -38.49 6.93 1.63
N PRO A 136 -39.11 5.85 2.15
CA PRO A 136 -38.70 5.25 3.41
C PRO A 136 -37.27 4.74 3.34
N ILE A 137 -36.54 4.75 4.44
CA ILE A 137 -35.16 4.23 4.52
C ILE A 137 -35.10 2.76 4.08
N SER A 138 -36.16 1.97 4.39
CA SER A 138 -36.22 0.58 3.95
C SER A 138 -36.15 0.41 2.43
N GLU A 139 -36.84 1.29 1.68
CA GLU A 139 -36.77 1.26 0.21
C GLU A 139 -35.42 1.73 -0.31
N ILE A 140 -34.80 2.72 0.36
CA ILE A 140 -33.47 3.19 0.00
C ILE A 140 -32.41 2.06 0.17
N LEU A 141 -32.56 1.22 1.19
CA LEU A 141 -31.68 0.08 1.42
C LEU A 141 -31.80 -1.06 0.39
N GLU A 142 -32.94 -1.10 -0.32
CA GLU A 142 -33.18 -2.05 -1.42
C GLU A 142 -32.67 -1.55 -2.79
N LEU A 143 -32.28 -0.27 -2.88
CA LEU A 143 -31.74 0.28 -4.13
C LEU A 143 -30.44 -0.41 -4.53
N PRO A 144 -30.14 -0.56 -5.82
CA PRO A 144 -28.88 -1.07 -6.28
C PRO A 144 -27.73 -0.13 -5.88
N CYS A 145 -26.60 -0.70 -5.49
CA CYS A 145 -25.42 0.06 -5.03
C CYS A 145 -24.98 1.11 -6.06
N ARG A 146 -25.16 0.84 -7.36
CA ARG A 146 -24.79 1.77 -8.44
C ARG A 146 -25.47 3.14 -8.34
N ASP A 147 -26.67 3.21 -7.75
CA ASP A 147 -27.45 4.44 -7.65
C ASP A 147 -26.97 5.36 -6.53
N VAL A 148 -26.20 4.82 -5.59
CA VAL A 148 -25.77 5.53 -4.37
C VAL A 148 -24.25 5.68 -4.29
N CYS A 149 -23.47 4.79 -4.92
CA CYS A 149 -22.01 4.83 -4.82
C CYS A 149 -21.40 6.05 -5.52
N ASN A 150 -20.26 6.50 -5.01
CA ASN A 150 -19.39 7.46 -5.70
C ASN A 150 -18.54 6.71 -6.73
N THR A 151 -18.64 7.09 -7.99
CA THR A 151 -17.86 6.52 -9.10
C THR A 151 -16.57 7.31 -9.40
N ASP A 152 -16.45 8.52 -8.87
CA ASP A 152 -15.30 9.40 -9.04
C ASP A 152 -14.31 9.21 -7.88
N VAL A 153 -13.72 8.01 -7.81
CA VAL A 153 -12.73 7.66 -6.79
C VAL A 153 -11.40 7.43 -7.48
N PRO A 154 -10.34 8.13 -7.07
CA PRO A 154 -9.01 8.02 -7.69
C PRO A 154 -8.44 6.60 -7.60
N ARG A 155 -7.72 6.20 -8.67
CA ARG A 155 -7.09 4.89 -8.80
C ARG A 155 -5.58 5.03 -8.81
N PHE A 156 -4.90 4.15 -8.06
CA PHE A 156 -3.45 4.03 -8.01
C PHE A 156 -3.03 2.59 -8.29
N ASN A 157 -1.94 2.42 -9.03
CA ASN A 157 -1.38 1.08 -9.26
C ASN A 157 -0.65 0.60 -8.01
N ILE A 158 -0.82 -0.68 -7.67
CA ILE A 158 -0.24 -1.31 -6.47
C ILE A 158 1.28 -1.16 -6.39
N HIS A 159 1.97 -1.17 -7.53
CA HIS A 159 3.43 -1.08 -7.60
C HIS A 159 3.96 0.35 -7.66
N ASN A 160 3.09 1.35 -7.76
CA ASN A 160 3.51 2.75 -7.78
C ASN A 160 4.09 3.16 -6.42
N ARG A 161 5.12 4.01 -6.48
CA ARG A 161 5.69 4.64 -5.27
C ARG A 161 4.73 5.69 -4.74
N ILE A 162 4.46 5.64 -3.44
CA ILE A 162 3.56 6.59 -2.78
C ILE A 162 4.04 8.04 -2.99
N ARG A 163 5.35 8.31 -2.84
CA ARG A 163 5.92 9.65 -2.98
C ARG A 163 5.63 10.31 -4.32
N ASP A 164 5.57 9.53 -5.40
CA ASP A 164 5.37 10.05 -6.74
C ASP A 164 3.91 10.46 -6.97
N SER A 165 2.99 9.98 -6.12
CA SER A 165 1.56 10.25 -6.16
C SER A 165 1.08 11.26 -5.11
N LEU A 166 1.94 11.71 -4.19
CA LEU A 166 1.55 12.56 -3.05
C LEU A 166 0.85 13.85 -3.48
N ASN A 167 1.38 14.53 -4.50
CA ASN A 167 0.77 15.79 -4.99
C ASN A 167 -0.64 15.59 -5.55
N ARG A 168 -0.93 14.43 -6.11
CA ARG A 168 -2.27 14.09 -6.59
C ARG A 168 -3.17 13.77 -5.40
N ILE A 169 -2.72 12.93 -4.49
CA ILE A 169 -3.46 12.53 -3.28
C ILE A 169 -3.90 13.74 -2.44
N LEU A 170 -3.00 14.72 -2.26
CA LEU A 170 -3.29 15.92 -1.47
C LEU A 170 -4.28 16.89 -2.13
N ARG A 171 -4.59 16.72 -3.41
CA ARG A 171 -5.58 17.54 -4.14
C ARG A 171 -6.95 16.89 -4.23
N GLU A 172 -7.04 15.60 -3.90
CA GLU A 172 -8.32 14.88 -3.92
C GLU A 172 -9.16 15.28 -2.70
N GLU A 173 -10.46 15.40 -2.91
CA GLU A 173 -11.40 15.75 -1.84
C GLU A 173 -11.77 14.53 -0.97
N GLY A 174 -11.55 13.31 -1.49
CA GLY A 174 -11.86 12.05 -0.80
C GLY A 174 -10.67 11.50 -0.03
N ASP A 175 -10.96 10.73 1.02
CA ASP A 175 -9.97 10.10 1.89
C ASP A 175 -9.63 8.66 1.51
N ASP A 176 -10.41 8.05 0.61
CA ASP A 176 -10.28 6.65 0.23
C ASP A 176 -9.97 6.53 -1.27
N PHE A 177 -9.02 5.65 -1.61
CA PHE A 177 -8.52 5.49 -2.97
C PHE A 177 -8.50 4.02 -3.38
N TRP A 178 -8.79 3.77 -4.67
CA TRP A 178 -8.61 2.45 -5.26
C TRP A 178 -7.15 2.09 -5.41
N VAL A 179 -6.83 0.85 -5.09
CA VAL A 179 -5.58 0.24 -5.51
C VAL A 179 -5.91 -0.89 -6.50
N VAL A 180 -5.32 -0.78 -7.68
CA VAL A 180 -5.55 -1.68 -8.81
C VAL A 180 -4.22 -2.28 -9.28
N ASP A 181 -4.30 -3.41 -9.96
CA ASP A 181 -3.16 -4.02 -10.64
C ASP A 181 -2.87 -3.34 -12.00
N GLU A 182 -1.96 -3.92 -12.76
CA GLU A 182 -1.56 -3.43 -14.09
C GLU A 182 -2.69 -3.54 -15.13
N ASN A 183 -3.67 -4.41 -14.91
CA ASN A 183 -4.83 -4.63 -15.77
C ASN A 183 -6.04 -3.78 -15.34
N GLY A 184 -5.90 -2.96 -14.28
CA GLY A 184 -6.98 -2.17 -13.72
C GLY A 184 -7.94 -2.96 -12.82
N GLN A 185 -7.58 -4.19 -12.44
CA GLN A 185 -8.37 -5.04 -11.56
C GLN A 185 -8.23 -4.59 -10.10
N TYR A 186 -9.30 -4.76 -9.35
CA TYR A 186 -9.33 -4.43 -7.94
C TYR A 186 -8.37 -5.29 -7.12
N VAL A 187 -7.48 -4.64 -6.42
CA VAL A 187 -6.59 -5.27 -5.43
C VAL A 187 -7.03 -4.94 -4.01
N GLY A 188 -7.43 -3.69 -3.79
CA GLY A 188 -7.87 -3.22 -2.49
C GLY A 188 -8.14 -1.72 -2.46
N VAL A 189 -8.20 -1.19 -1.25
CA VAL A 189 -8.39 0.23 -0.96
C VAL A 189 -7.26 0.71 -0.04
N CYS A 190 -6.82 1.94 -0.20
CA CYS A 190 -5.95 2.62 0.75
C CYS A 190 -6.59 3.93 1.20
N ARG A 191 -6.24 4.36 2.42
CA ARG A 191 -6.72 5.63 2.98
C ARG A 191 -5.64 6.71 2.88
N GLN A 192 -6.05 7.94 2.70
CA GLN A 192 -5.13 9.08 2.65
C GLN A 192 -4.17 9.09 3.86
N ARG A 193 -4.66 8.87 5.06
CA ARG A 193 -3.84 8.84 6.27
C ARG A 193 -2.77 7.73 6.26
N ASP A 194 -3.07 6.55 5.69
CA ASP A 194 -2.14 5.43 5.61
C ASP A 194 -1.08 5.71 4.54
N VAL A 195 -1.46 6.39 3.47
CA VAL A 195 -0.55 6.86 2.41
C VAL A 195 0.39 7.97 2.90
N LEU A 196 -0.11 8.88 3.76
CA LEU A 196 0.70 9.97 4.33
C LEU A 196 1.65 9.48 5.44
N ASN A 197 1.38 8.33 6.04
CA ASN A 197 2.24 7.70 7.04
C ASN A 197 2.46 6.21 6.73
N PRO A 198 3.10 5.90 5.59
CA PRO A 198 3.31 4.51 5.19
C PRO A 198 4.29 3.82 6.13
N PRO A 199 4.21 2.48 6.24
CA PRO A 199 5.21 1.71 6.96
C PRO A 199 6.59 1.95 6.34
N ARG A 200 7.60 2.10 7.18
CA ARG A 200 8.98 2.30 6.74
C ARG A 200 9.76 1.01 6.90
N LEU A 201 10.60 0.70 5.92
CA LEU A 201 11.56 -0.37 6.07
C LEU A 201 12.51 -0.07 7.23
N LYS A 202 12.75 -1.07 8.07
CA LYS A 202 13.77 -0.99 9.11
C LYS A 202 15.10 -1.36 8.48
N ILE A 203 16.00 -0.38 8.39
CA ILE A 203 17.33 -0.54 7.79
C ILE A 203 18.39 -0.27 8.85
N VAL A 204 19.32 -1.19 8.99
CA VAL A 204 20.57 -1.02 9.74
C VAL A 204 21.68 -0.83 8.74
N LEU A 205 22.32 0.32 8.78
CA LEU A 205 23.49 0.62 7.98
C LEU A 205 24.75 0.14 8.72
N VAL A 206 25.50 -0.73 8.08
CA VAL A 206 26.79 -1.22 8.58
C VAL A 206 27.88 -0.67 7.67
N ASP A 207 28.74 0.17 8.20
CA ASP A 207 29.87 0.72 7.48
C ASP A 207 31.06 0.80 8.43
N HIS A 208 32.24 0.43 7.94
CA HIS A 208 33.47 0.54 8.68
C HIS A 208 34.27 1.82 8.32
N ASN A 209 33.82 2.50 7.25
CA ASN A 209 34.40 3.77 6.82
C ASN A 209 33.80 4.94 7.63
N GLU A 210 34.53 6.06 7.63
CA GLU A 210 34.17 7.22 8.46
C GLU A 210 32.69 7.67 8.32
N PRO A 211 32.06 8.14 9.43
CA PRO A 211 30.63 8.54 9.47
C PRO A 211 30.19 9.58 8.43
N ARG A 212 31.15 10.30 7.84
CA ARG A 212 30.88 11.35 6.85
C ARG A 212 30.41 10.86 5.48
N GLN A 213 30.57 9.59 5.16
CA GLN A 213 30.11 9.02 3.89
C GLN A 213 28.68 8.46 3.97
N ALA A 214 28.18 8.15 5.16
CA ALA A 214 26.83 7.63 5.39
C ALA A 214 25.72 8.70 5.32
N ILE A 215 26.05 10.00 5.31
CA ILE A 215 25.09 11.13 5.43
C ILE A 215 25.07 11.95 4.12
N ARG A 216 25.26 11.35 2.98
CA ARG A 216 24.95 12.02 1.71
C ARG A 216 23.73 11.37 1.06
N ASN A 217 22.56 11.80 1.57
CA ASN A 217 21.33 12.16 0.82
C ASN A 217 20.25 12.63 1.77
#